data_d379f21a369e6e8db3bc19222eae2b22
#
_entry.id   d379f21a369e6e8db3bc19222eae2b22
#
_cell.length_a   1.000
_cell.length_b   1.000
_cell.length_c   1.000
_cell.angle_alpha   90.00
_cell.angle_beta   90.00
_cell.angle_gamma   90.00
#
_symmetry.space_group_name_H-M   'P 1'
#
loop_
_entity.id
_entity.type
_entity.pdbx_description
1 polymer ?
#
loop_
_entity_poly.entity_id
_entity_poly.type
_entity_poly.pdbx_seq_one_letter_code
_entity_poly.pdbx_strand_id
1 'polypeptide(L)'
;SPSLGSLQVGDSLLVQSQATGFLTLDEIPPGRDLWLLSTGTAIGPFLAMLAEGQVFDRFEHLVLVHGVRKGEELSYQPLIASFAEQHGERFRYVPFVSRETWPEAMAGRIPAAIVDGSLQARVELNFSPELSQVMICGNPAMVKETQQTLLGLGLAKNLRRAPGNISMENYW
;
A
#
# COMPACT_ATOMS: atom_id res chain seq x y z
N SER A 1 -4.32 -15.40 11.17
CA SER A 1 -4.40 -16.03 12.52
C SER A 1 -5.25 -17.28 12.46
N PRO A 2 -4.73 -18.46 12.90
CA PRO A 2 -5.51 -19.71 12.91
C PRO A 2 -6.81 -19.56 13.71
N SER A 3 -6.77 -18.85 14.83
CA SER A 3 -7.94 -18.61 15.70
C SER A 3 -9.04 -17.81 15.03
N LEU A 4 -8.70 -16.82 14.19
CA LEU A 4 -9.70 -16.08 13.42
C LEU A 4 -10.25 -16.91 12.26
N GLY A 5 -9.43 -17.74 11.63
CA GLY A 5 -9.86 -18.64 10.55
C GLY A 5 -10.80 -19.77 10.98
N SER A 6 -10.90 -20.06 12.28
CA SER A 6 -11.81 -21.07 12.83
C SER A 6 -13.19 -20.52 13.23
N LEU A 7 -13.38 -19.19 13.23
CA LEU A 7 -14.66 -18.57 13.58
C LEU A 7 -15.76 -18.87 12.55
N GLN A 8 -16.97 -19.06 13.05
CA GLN A 8 -18.17 -19.26 12.26
C GLN A 8 -19.17 -18.11 12.47
N VAL A 9 -20.14 -18.01 11.59
CA VAL A 9 -21.22 -17.03 11.72
C VAL A 9 -21.99 -17.29 13.01
N GLY A 10 -22.06 -16.29 13.90
CA GLY A 10 -22.67 -16.38 15.22
C GLY A 10 -21.66 -16.47 16.37
N ASP A 11 -20.38 -16.68 16.09
CA ASP A 11 -19.34 -16.63 17.10
C ASP A 11 -19.06 -15.21 17.58
N SER A 12 -18.59 -15.07 18.81
CA SER A 12 -18.24 -13.79 19.40
C SER A 12 -16.74 -13.51 19.29
N LEU A 13 -16.39 -12.28 18.93
CA LEU A 13 -15.03 -11.79 18.88
C LEU A 13 -14.85 -10.59 19.81
N LEU A 14 -13.81 -10.62 20.64
CA LEU A 14 -13.42 -9.46 21.46
C LEU A 14 -12.51 -8.54 20.63
N VAL A 15 -12.94 -7.30 20.43
CA VAL A 15 -12.18 -6.26 19.77
C VAL A 15 -11.85 -5.19 20.80
N GLN A 16 -10.59 -4.74 20.84
CA GLN A 16 -10.19 -3.63 21.70
C GLN A 16 -10.92 -2.35 21.24
N SER A 17 -11.43 -1.58 22.20
CA SER A 17 -12.12 -0.31 21.92
C SER A 17 -11.19 0.80 21.44
N GLN A 18 -9.90 0.69 21.75
CA GLN A 18 -8.89 1.68 21.35
C GLN A 18 -8.05 1.11 20.19
N ALA A 19 -8.06 1.79 19.06
CA ALA A 19 -7.14 1.51 17.97
C ALA A 19 -5.72 1.98 18.33
N THR A 20 -4.73 1.17 17.98
CA THR A 20 -3.30 1.47 18.17
C THR A 20 -2.58 1.35 16.85
N GLY A 21 -1.56 2.17 16.63
CA GLY A 21 -0.75 2.19 15.41
C GLY A 21 -0.48 3.62 14.95
N PHE A 22 0.46 3.77 14.03
CA PHE A 22 0.90 5.07 13.50
C PHE A 22 0.82 5.13 11.97
N LEU A 23 0.31 4.07 11.32
CA LEU A 23 0.12 4.06 9.87
C LEU A 23 -1.23 4.70 9.51
N THR A 24 -1.36 5.99 9.86
CA THR A 24 -2.55 6.81 9.65
C THR A 24 -2.23 8.00 8.76
N LEU A 25 -3.25 8.56 8.12
CA LEU A 25 -3.10 9.71 7.25
C LEU A 25 -2.53 10.94 7.98
N ASP A 26 -2.87 11.14 9.25
CA ASP A 26 -2.42 12.28 10.06
C ASP A 26 -0.91 12.29 10.31
N GLU A 27 -0.28 11.12 10.30
CA GLU A 27 1.16 10.98 10.50
C GLU A 27 1.97 11.18 9.19
N ILE A 28 1.30 11.39 8.04
CA ILE A 28 1.96 11.53 6.74
C ILE A 28 2.17 13.00 6.42
N PRO A 29 3.41 13.44 6.14
CA PRO A 29 3.70 14.80 5.70
C PRO A 29 2.98 15.16 4.38
N PRO A 30 2.84 16.46 4.06
CA PRO A 30 2.32 16.89 2.78
C PRO A 30 3.14 16.34 1.60
N GLY A 31 2.47 16.10 0.48
CA GLY A 31 3.08 15.66 -0.77
C GLY A 31 2.07 15.77 -1.90
N ARG A 32 2.53 15.61 -3.15
CA ARG A 32 1.67 15.55 -4.32
C ARG A 32 1.17 14.12 -4.57
N ASP A 33 2.07 13.15 -4.46
CA ASP A 33 1.83 11.76 -4.83
C ASP A 33 1.88 10.88 -3.58
N LEU A 34 0.87 10.04 -3.39
CA LEU A 34 0.87 9.04 -2.32
C LEU A 34 0.92 7.63 -2.90
N TRP A 35 1.94 6.88 -2.48
CA TRP A 35 2.15 5.48 -2.83
C TRP A 35 1.79 4.59 -1.65
N LEU A 36 0.82 3.70 -1.83
CA LEU A 36 0.34 2.73 -0.83
C LEU A 36 0.79 1.33 -1.24
N LEU A 37 1.90 0.86 -0.68
CA LEU A 37 2.56 -0.39 -1.08
C LEU A 37 2.24 -1.50 -0.08
N SER A 38 1.50 -2.53 -0.50
CA SER A 38 1.03 -3.60 0.40
C SER A 38 1.29 -5.00 -0.10
N THR A 39 1.32 -5.96 0.83
CA THR A 39 1.28 -7.39 0.49
C THR A 39 0.23 -8.14 1.29
N GLY A 40 -0.48 -9.06 0.62
CA GLY A 40 -1.51 -9.91 1.22
C GLY A 40 -2.61 -9.08 1.90
N THR A 41 -3.00 -9.48 3.10
CA THR A 41 -4.07 -8.82 3.88
C THR A 41 -3.71 -7.44 4.41
N ALA A 42 -2.45 -7.03 4.33
CA ALA A 42 -2.01 -5.70 4.74
C ALA A 42 -2.49 -4.56 3.81
N ILE A 43 -3.23 -4.87 2.76
CA ILE A 43 -3.98 -3.88 1.98
C ILE A 43 -5.14 -3.25 2.79
N GLY A 44 -5.67 -3.94 3.80
CA GLY A 44 -6.84 -3.52 4.57
C GLY A 44 -6.77 -2.09 5.13
N PRO A 45 -5.72 -1.67 5.85
CA PRO A 45 -5.55 -0.31 6.34
C PRO A 45 -5.60 0.74 5.22
N PHE A 46 -5.03 0.45 4.06
CA PHE A 46 -5.06 1.38 2.92
C PHE A 46 -6.45 1.49 2.31
N LEU A 47 -7.19 0.39 2.22
CA LEU A 47 -8.59 0.43 1.75
C LEU A 47 -9.49 1.22 2.70
N ALA A 48 -9.29 1.10 4.02
CA ALA A 48 -10.01 1.90 5.01
C ALA A 48 -9.73 3.40 4.81
N MET A 49 -8.46 3.78 4.65
CA MET A 49 -8.04 5.16 4.40
C MET A 49 -8.63 5.72 3.09
N LEU A 50 -8.65 4.92 2.01
CA LEU A 50 -9.26 5.30 0.74
C LEU A 50 -10.78 5.46 0.87
N ALA A 51 -11.45 4.59 1.64
CA ALA A 51 -12.91 4.64 1.86
C ALA A 51 -13.34 5.86 2.69
N GLU A 52 -12.50 6.37 3.60
CA GLU A 52 -12.75 7.62 4.33
C GLU A 52 -12.70 8.86 3.42
N GLY A 53 -12.02 8.79 2.29
CA GLY A 53 -12.01 9.80 1.24
C GLY A 53 -11.06 10.98 1.46
N GLN A 54 -10.68 11.31 2.69
CA GLN A 54 -9.81 12.45 3.01
C GLN A 54 -8.46 12.44 2.29
N VAL A 55 -7.96 11.26 1.95
CA VAL A 55 -6.72 11.07 1.20
C VAL A 55 -6.76 11.71 -0.19
N PHE A 56 -7.93 11.73 -0.84
CA PHE A 56 -8.13 12.35 -2.15
C PHE A 56 -8.17 13.88 -2.10
N ASP A 57 -8.40 14.47 -0.93
CA ASP A 57 -8.33 15.92 -0.72
C ASP A 57 -6.88 16.39 -0.52
N ARG A 58 -6.00 15.48 -0.06
CA ARG A 58 -4.62 15.80 0.30
C ARG A 58 -3.61 15.54 -0.82
N PHE A 59 -3.88 14.56 -1.70
CA PHE A 59 -2.92 14.13 -2.73
C PHE A 59 -3.55 14.21 -4.11
N GLU A 60 -2.78 14.65 -5.10
CA GLU A 60 -3.21 14.71 -6.50
C GLU A 60 -3.25 13.31 -7.12
N HIS A 61 -2.25 12.48 -6.82
CA HIS A 61 -2.13 11.14 -7.34
C HIS A 61 -2.00 10.12 -6.23
N LEU A 62 -2.77 9.04 -6.33
CA LEU A 62 -2.73 7.91 -5.43
C LEU A 62 -2.42 6.63 -6.20
N VAL A 63 -1.40 5.92 -5.76
CA VAL A 63 -0.99 4.64 -6.34
C VAL A 63 -1.17 3.56 -5.28
N LEU A 64 -2.13 2.67 -5.48
CA LEU A 64 -2.33 1.48 -4.63
C LEU A 64 -1.66 0.28 -5.28
N VAL A 65 -0.66 -0.29 -4.60
CA VAL A 65 0.05 -1.49 -5.04
C VAL A 65 -0.27 -2.65 -4.11
N HIS A 66 -0.74 -3.76 -4.67
CA HIS A 66 -1.12 -4.95 -3.93
C HIS A 66 -0.36 -6.18 -4.43
N GLY A 67 0.62 -6.64 -3.66
CA GLY A 67 1.40 -7.82 -3.96
C GLY A 67 0.85 -9.09 -3.30
N VAL A 68 0.63 -10.13 -4.08
CA VAL A 68 0.18 -11.45 -3.62
C VAL A 68 1.03 -12.56 -4.24
N ARG A 69 0.86 -13.80 -3.77
CA ARG A 69 1.54 -14.97 -4.35
C ARG A 69 0.81 -15.48 -5.57
N LYS A 70 -0.53 -15.61 -5.45
CA LYS A 70 -1.43 -16.12 -6.50
C LYS A 70 -2.52 -15.12 -6.79
N GLY A 71 -3.04 -15.10 -8.01
CA GLY A 71 -4.06 -14.17 -8.45
C GLY A 71 -5.37 -14.29 -7.66
N GLU A 72 -5.73 -15.50 -7.22
CA GLU A 72 -6.90 -15.74 -6.37
C GLU A 72 -6.86 -15.00 -5.01
N GLU A 73 -5.66 -14.59 -4.56
CA GLU A 73 -5.46 -13.81 -3.33
C GLU A 73 -5.70 -12.30 -3.52
N LEU A 74 -5.93 -11.83 -4.75
CA LEU A 74 -6.29 -10.43 -5.05
C LEU A 74 -7.72 -10.14 -4.58
N SER A 75 -7.85 -9.80 -3.31
CA SER A 75 -9.12 -9.50 -2.66
C SER A 75 -9.60 -8.07 -2.91
N TYR A 76 -10.86 -7.78 -2.58
CA TYR A 76 -11.48 -6.46 -2.63
C TYR A 76 -11.55 -5.79 -4.01
N GLN A 77 -11.50 -6.55 -5.11
CA GLN A 77 -11.50 -6.01 -6.47
C GLN A 77 -12.70 -5.10 -6.78
N PRO A 78 -13.96 -5.43 -6.38
CA PRO A 78 -15.09 -4.52 -6.60
C PRO A 78 -14.93 -3.16 -5.90
N LEU A 79 -14.40 -3.14 -4.67
CA LEU A 79 -14.16 -1.90 -3.93
C LEU A 79 -13.04 -1.08 -4.60
N ILE A 80 -11.97 -1.72 -5.02
CA ILE A 80 -10.85 -1.05 -5.72
C ILE A 80 -11.33 -0.47 -7.05
N ALA A 81 -12.14 -1.21 -7.80
CA ALA A 81 -12.73 -0.74 -9.05
C ALA A 81 -13.62 0.49 -8.83
N SER A 82 -14.40 0.55 -7.73
CA SER A 82 -15.20 1.73 -7.41
C SER A 82 -14.36 2.98 -7.14
N PHE A 83 -13.19 2.85 -6.53
CA PHE A 83 -12.27 3.98 -6.38
C PHE A 83 -11.72 4.45 -7.74
N ALA A 84 -11.38 3.52 -8.63
CA ALA A 84 -10.90 3.87 -9.97
C ALA A 84 -11.99 4.58 -10.80
N GLU A 85 -13.23 4.11 -10.71
CA GLU A 85 -14.38 4.77 -11.37
C GLU A 85 -14.63 6.17 -10.82
N GLN A 86 -14.56 6.35 -9.51
CA GLN A 86 -14.84 7.62 -8.83
C GLN A 86 -13.75 8.67 -9.06
N HIS A 87 -12.47 8.26 -9.10
CA HIS A 87 -11.34 9.18 -9.07
C HIS A 87 -10.52 9.21 -10.38
N GLY A 88 -10.84 8.33 -11.34
CA GLY A 88 -10.22 8.33 -12.67
C GLY A 88 -8.68 8.27 -12.61
N GLU A 89 -8.02 9.10 -13.39
CA GLU A 89 -6.56 9.13 -13.51
C GLU A 89 -5.81 9.51 -12.22
N ARG A 90 -6.52 10.04 -11.22
CA ARG A 90 -5.93 10.35 -9.93
C ARG A 90 -5.64 9.12 -9.08
N PHE A 91 -6.35 8.01 -9.33
CA PHE A 91 -6.18 6.74 -8.63
C PHE A 91 -5.69 5.66 -9.57
N ARG A 92 -4.57 5.04 -9.25
CA ARG A 92 -3.98 3.95 -10.03
C ARG A 92 -3.83 2.72 -9.15
N TYR A 93 -4.36 1.60 -9.60
CA TYR A 93 -4.20 0.30 -8.94
C TYR A 93 -3.23 -0.58 -9.72
N VAL A 94 -2.24 -1.14 -9.02
CA VAL A 94 -1.24 -2.03 -9.60
C VAL A 94 -1.18 -3.34 -8.81
N PRO A 95 -1.83 -4.41 -9.29
CA PRO A 95 -1.68 -5.73 -8.72
C PRO A 95 -0.33 -6.35 -9.10
N PHE A 96 0.28 -7.09 -8.16
CA PHE A 96 1.45 -7.93 -8.37
C PHE A 96 1.14 -9.37 -8.01
N VAL A 97 1.51 -10.31 -8.89
CA VAL A 97 1.42 -11.75 -8.64
C VAL A 97 2.80 -12.37 -8.81
N SER A 98 3.32 -13.02 -7.75
CA SER A 98 4.72 -13.43 -7.70
C SER A 98 4.99 -14.89 -8.08
N ARG A 99 3.96 -15.75 -8.14
CA ARG A 99 4.14 -17.20 -8.37
C ARG A 99 3.47 -17.74 -9.63
N GLU A 100 2.77 -16.90 -10.36
CA GLU A 100 2.11 -17.26 -11.62
C GLU A 100 1.90 -16.01 -12.48
N THR A 101 1.58 -16.20 -13.74
CA THR A 101 1.12 -15.12 -14.62
C THR A 101 -0.36 -14.89 -14.36
N TRP A 102 -0.76 -13.64 -14.15
CA TRP A 102 -2.15 -13.26 -13.91
C TRP A 102 -2.55 -12.06 -14.78
N PRO A 103 -3.75 -12.07 -15.37
CA PRO A 103 -4.19 -10.96 -16.21
C PRO A 103 -4.08 -9.62 -15.50
N GLU A 104 -3.57 -8.61 -16.20
CA GLU A 104 -3.39 -7.23 -15.74
C GLU A 104 -2.45 -7.01 -14.55
N ALA A 105 -1.96 -8.09 -13.90
CA ALA A 105 -1.00 -8.00 -12.82
C ALA A 105 0.44 -7.95 -13.33
N MET A 106 1.27 -7.19 -12.64
CA MET A 106 2.73 -7.25 -12.81
C MET A 106 3.27 -8.55 -12.20
N ALA A 107 4.20 -9.18 -12.89
CA ALA A 107 4.88 -10.37 -12.38
C ALA A 107 6.01 -9.98 -11.41
N GLY A 108 6.28 -10.81 -10.40
CA GLY A 108 7.41 -10.64 -9.53
C GLY A 108 7.11 -9.89 -8.23
N ARG A 109 8.07 -9.09 -7.76
CA ARG A 109 8.05 -8.44 -6.45
C ARG A 109 8.11 -6.93 -6.57
N ILE A 110 7.41 -6.23 -5.69
CA ILE A 110 7.37 -4.77 -5.64
C ILE A 110 8.77 -4.13 -5.58
N PRO A 111 9.70 -4.54 -4.69
CA PRO A 111 11.03 -3.92 -4.63
C PRO A 111 11.80 -4.03 -5.94
N ALA A 112 11.73 -5.17 -6.62
CA ALA A 112 12.41 -5.37 -7.90
C ALA A 112 11.86 -4.43 -8.98
N ALA A 113 10.53 -4.30 -9.07
CA ALA A 113 9.88 -3.41 -10.03
C ALA A 113 10.15 -1.91 -9.76
N ILE A 114 10.45 -1.53 -8.52
CA ILE A 114 10.92 -0.18 -8.20
C ILE A 114 12.35 0.01 -8.69
N VAL A 115 13.23 -0.99 -8.49
CA VAL A 115 14.65 -0.93 -8.91
C VAL A 115 14.80 -0.82 -10.42
N ASP A 116 14.06 -1.62 -11.18
CA ASP A 116 14.12 -1.64 -12.65
C ASP A 116 13.24 -0.56 -13.32
N GLY A 117 12.47 0.19 -12.54
CA GLY A 117 11.60 1.28 -13.02
C GLY A 117 10.29 0.84 -13.65
N SER A 118 10.01 -0.46 -13.70
CA SER A 118 8.79 -0.98 -14.35
C SER A 118 7.50 -0.57 -13.63
N LEU A 119 7.52 -0.43 -12.29
CA LEU A 119 6.39 0.09 -11.53
C LEU A 119 6.12 1.56 -11.88
N GLN A 120 7.17 2.38 -11.92
CA GLN A 120 7.07 3.80 -12.27
C GLN A 120 6.53 3.98 -13.70
N ALA A 121 7.06 3.20 -14.64
CA ALA A 121 6.59 3.20 -16.02
C ALA A 121 5.11 2.77 -16.15
N ARG A 122 4.68 1.78 -15.36
CA ARG A 122 3.29 1.29 -15.36
C ARG A 122 2.28 2.36 -14.94
N VAL A 123 2.67 3.24 -14.02
CA VAL A 123 1.79 4.28 -13.48
C VAL A 123 2.13 5.69 -13.98
N GLU A 124 3.14 5.81 -14.83
CA GLU A 124 3.60 7.10 -15.37
C GLU A 124 3.92 8.15 -14.30
N LEU A 125 4.43 7.68 -13.15
CA LEU A 125 4.86 8.50 -12.03
C LEU A 125 6.21 8.03 -11.52
N ASN A 126 7.04 8.96 -11.06
CA ASN A 126 8.33 8.66 -10.45
C ASN A 126 8.31 8.93 -8.94
N PHE A 127 9.10 8.15 -8.19
CA PHE A 127 9.41 8.49 -6.81
C PHE A 127 10.27 9.76 -6.75
N SER A 128 9.84 10.75 -5.98
CA SER A 128 10.53 12.02 -5.81
C SER A 128 10.61 12.37 -4.32
N PRO A 129 11.79 12.70 -3.79
CA PRO A 129 11.93 13.17 -2.41
C PRO A 129 11.08 14.40 -2.09
N GLU A 130 10.82 15.26 -3.08
CA GLU A 130 10.06 16.50 -2.91
C GLU A 130 8.55 16.30 -3.00
N LEU A 131 8.10 15.30 -3.80
CA LEU A 131 6.69 15.17 -4.17
C LEU A 131 6.02 13.93 -3.60
N SER A 132 6.77 12.85 -3.35
CA SER A 132 6.20 11.56 -3.01
C SER A 132 6.14 11.31 -1.51
N GLN A 133 5.02 10.79 -1.06
CA GLN A 133 4.88 10.11 0.22
C GLN A 133 4.61 8.62 -0.02
N VAL A 134 5.21 7.75 0.77
CA VAL A 134 5.13 6.29 0.59
C VAL A 134 4.74 5.64 1.90
N MET A 135 3.65 4.90 1.88
CA MET A 135 3.25 4.04 3.00
C MET A 135 3.48 2.58 2.63
N ILE A 136 4.12 1.83 3.50
CA ILE A 136 4.46 0.43 3.25
C ILE A 136 3.90 -0.44 4.37
N CYS A 137 3.11 -1.45 4.02
CA CYS A 137 2.55 -2.38 4.99
C CYS A 137 2.57 -3.82 4.46
N GLY A 138 2.98 -4.78 5.28
CA GLY A 138 2.93 -6.18 4.88
C GLY A 138 4.06 -7.05 5.38
N ASN A 139 4.50 -7.97 4.54
CA ASN A 139 5.58 -8.90 4.87
C ASN A 139 6.86 -8.14 5.27
N PRO A 140 7.49 -8.47 6.42
CA PRO A 140 8.66 -7.76 6.92
C PRO A 140 9.84 -7.69 5.94
N ALA A 141 10.08 -8.76 5.17
CA ALA A 141 11.13 -8.75 4.15
C ALA A 141 10.81 -7.76 3.02
N MET A 142 9.56 -7.75 2.53
CA MET A 142 9.11 -6.79 1.51
C MET A 142 9.22 -5.35 2.03
N VAL A 143 8.76 -5.08 3.26
CA VAL A 143 8.82 -3.74 3.89
C VAL A 143 10.28 -3.27 3.95
N LYS A 144 11.20 -4.12 4.44
CA LYS A 144 12.63 -3.81 4.55
C LYS A 144 13.30 -3.59 3.18
N GLU A 145 13.06 -4.48 2.22
CA GLU A 145 13.64 -4.38 0.87
C GLU A 145 13.14 -3.11 0.18
N THR A 146 11.82 -2.84 0.21
CA THR A 146 11.23 -1.63 -0.38
C THR A 146 11.79 -0.36 0.25
N GLN A 147 11.90 -0.33 1.58
CA GLN A 147 12.49 0.81 2.28
C GLN A 147 13.93 1.06 1.82
N GLN A 148 14.76 0.02 1.73
CA GLN A 148 16.15 0.16 1.28
C GLN A 148 16.23 0.70 -0.15
N THR A 149 15.39 0.19 -1.04
CA THR A 149 15.28 0.67 -2.42
C THR A 149 14.93 2.14 -2.47
N LEU A 150 13.90 2.58 -1.74
CA LEU A 150 13.46 3.97 -1.72
C LEU A 150 14.51 4.91 -1.10
N LEU A 151 15.24 4.47 -0.06
CA LEU A 151 16.38 5.22 0.48
C LEU A 151 17.46 5.42 -0.58
N GLY A 152 17.71 4.42 -1.42
CA GLY A 152 18.63 4.51 -2.57
C GLY A 152 18.18 5.52 -3.64
N LEU A 153 16.89 5.80 -3.73
CA LEU A 153 16.31 6.83 -4.60
C LEU A 153 16.28 8.24 -3.95
N GLY A 154 16.85 8.40 -2.75
CA GLY A 154 16.95 9.67 -2.05
C GLY A 154 15.78 10.00 -1.12
N LEU A 155 14.76 9.12 -1.00
CA LEU A 155 13.70 9.31 -0.04
C LEU A 155 14.21 9.08 1.39
N ALA A 156 13.58 9.71 2.39
CA ALA A 156 13.96 9.60 3.80
C ALA A 156 12.85 8.91 4.62
N LYS A 157 13.24 8.26 5.72
CA LYS A 157 12.27 7.71 6.67
C LYS A 157 11.46 8.82 7.31
N ASN A 158 10.15 8.63 7.39
CA ASN A 158 9.28 9.51 8.16
C ASN A 158 9.39 9.15 9.64
N LEU A 159 9.97 10.03 10.43
CA LEU A 159 10.16 9.88 11.87
C LEU A 159 9.52 11.05 12.60
N ARG A 160 8.98 10.81 13.78
CA ARG A 160 8.28 11.84 14.57
C ARG A 160 9.07 13.15 14.79
N ARG A 161 10.41 13.05 14.86
CA ARG A 161 11.31 14.22 15.04
C ARG A 161 12.04 14.64 13.77
N ALA A 162 11.89 13.88 12.70
CA ALA A 162 12.51 14.14 11.40
C ALA A 162 11.53 13.67 10.30
N PRO A 163 10.57 14.51 9.91
CA PRO A 163 9.62 14.16 8.86
C PRO A 163 10.33 13.77 7.55
N GLY A 164 9.84 12.76 6.90
CA GLY A 164 10.38 12.23 5.64
C GLY A 164 9.28 11.61 4.80
N ASN A 165 9.66 10.81 3.83
CA ASN A 165 8.75 10.30 2.81
C ASN A 165 8.17 8.92 3.13
N ILE A 166 8.89 8.09 3.92
CA ILE A 166 8.60 6.66 4.05
C ILE A 166 8.02 6.37 5.42
N SER A 167 6.74 6.06 5.46
CA SER A 167 6.01 5.55 6.63
C SER A 167 5.75 4.05 6.46
N MET A 168 5.99 3.26 7.50
CA MET A 168 5.89 1.81 7.37
C MET A 168 5.43 1.13 8.65
N GLU A 169 4.75 0.00 8.45
CA GLU A 169 4.36 -0.90 9.53
C GLU A 169 4.56 -2.36 9.10
N ASN A 170 5.15 -3.16 9.98
CA ASN A 170 5.23 -4.61 9.80
C ASN A 170 3.92 -5.22 10.26
N TYR A 171 3.28 -6.01 9.41
CA TYR A 171 1.95 -6.56 9.71
C TYR A 171 2.00 -7.81 10.58
N TRP A 172 3.13 -8.52 10.68
CA TRP A 172 3.37 -9.68 11.55
C TRP A 172 4.85 -9.82 11.94
#